data_94ca1ea6416027c3640e0532235f216e
#
_entry.id   94ca1ea6416027c3640e0532235f216e
#
_cell.length_a   1.000
_cell.length_b   1.000
_cell.length_c   1.000
_cell.angle_alpha   90.00
_cell.angle_beta   90.00
_cell.angle_gamma   90.00
#
_symmetry.space_group_name_H-M   'P 1'
#
loop_
_entity.id
_entity.type
_entity.pdbx_description
1 polymer ?
#
loop_
_entity_poly.entity_id
_entity_poly.type
_entity_poly.pdbx_seq_one_letter_code
_entity_poly.pdbx_strand_id
1 'polypeptide(L)'
;MKTIHKIFALAMLVVAFVACDRDQLTGESIFIDQVEDTTTYTYQFDQWLKKYYTEPYNVEFRYKLDDNATDPNYNVVPVSIGMADTMAHLALYLWYDVYDSVVGPEFLPEYGPKMIQLIGSSMHDPVQGTEKLGYAEGGIKITILKVNKMQLNNIDNLNEYIFKTMHHEFAHILHQQKNYPTEFAQITPANYDPIKWQERSYKEAWQLGCVSNYGSSEAREDFVEVIAN
;
A
#
# COMPACT_ATOMS: atom_id res chain seq x y z
N MET A 1 -17.53 62.04 -12.27
CA MET A 1 -16.48 60.97 -12.23
C MET A 1 -16.84 59.84 -11.24
N LYS A 2 -17.16 60.09 -9.98
CA LYS A 2 -17.45 59.02 -9.00
C LYS A 2 -18.58 58.06 -9.35
N THR A 3 -19.62 58.57 -10.08
CA THR A 3 -20.79 57.77 -10.47
C THR A 3 -20.47 56.77 -11.61
N ILE A 4 -19.62 57.18 -12.58
CA ILE A 4 -19.19 56.31 -13.70
C ILE A 4 -18.38 55.14 -13.22
N HIS A 5 -17.47 55.35 -12.24
CA HIS A 5 -16.68 54.25 -11.65
C HIS A 5 -17.56 53.24 -10.90
N LYS A 6 -18.63 53.69 -10.24
CA LYS A 6 -19.58 52.76 -9.57
C LYS A 6 -20.37 51.92 -10.56
N ILE A 7 -20.76 52.49 -11.72
CA ILE A 7 -21.47 51.77 -12.80
C ILE A 7 -20.50 50.75 -13.44
N PHE A 8 -19.27 51.13 -13.67
CA PHE A 8 -18.25 50.21 -14.22
C PHE A 8 -17.91 49.04 -13.27
N ALA A 9 -17.79 49.32 -11.95
CA ALA A 9 -17.57 48.29 -10.94
C ALA A 9 -18.76 47.33 -10.82
N LEU A 10 -20.00 47.85 -10.90
CA LEU A 10 -21.20 47.02 -10.89
C LEU A 10 -21.35 46.16 -12.13
N ALA A 11 -21.00 46.72 -13.31
CA ALA A 11 -20.99 45.96 -14.57
C ALA A 11 -19.93 44.85 -14.58
N MET A 12 -18.69 45.08 -14.04
CA MET A 12 -17.68 44.06 -13.87
C MET A 12 -18.13 42.94 -12.90
N LEU A 13 -18.84 43.30 -11.83
CA LEU A 13 -19.36 42.31 -10.89
C LEU A 13 -20.41 41.41 -11.52
N VAL A 14 -21.29 41.95 -12.35
CA VAL A 14 -22.31 41.17 -13.07
C VAL A 14 -21.68 40.24 -14.11
N VAL A 15 -20.64 40.68 -14.82
CA VAL A 15 -19.90 39.81 -15.78
C VAL A 15 -19.19 38.66 -15.07
N ALA A 16 -18.68 38.88 -13.84
CA ALA A 16 -18.03 37.82 -13.08
C ALA A 16 -18.99 36.70 -12.63
N PHE A 17 -20.28 37.01 -12.44
CA PHE A 17 -21.28 35.99 -12.12
C PHE A 17 -21.81 35.20 -13.33
N VAL A 18 -21.69 35.75 -14.53
CA VAL A 18 -22.08 35.04 -15.77
C VAL A 18 -20.99 34.14 -16.31
N ALA A 19 -19.73 34.33 -15.89
CA ALA A 19 -18.59 33.54 -16.34
C ALA A 19 -18.51 32.14 -15.72
N CYS A 20 -19.36 31.81 -14.73
CA CYS A 20 -19.53 30.47 -14.20
C CYS A 20 -20.76 29.79 -14.79
N ASP A 21 -20.86 29.77 -16.13
CA ASP A 21 -21.78 28.83 -16.76
C ASP A 21 -21.22 27.43 -16.56
N ARG A 22 -21.97 26.60 -15.84
CA ARG A 22 -21.61 25.19 -15.73
C ARG A 22 -21.75 24.60 -17.12
N ASP A 23 -20.64 24.22 -17.72
CA ASP A 23 -20.67 23.36 -18.89
C ASP A 23 -21.60 22.18 -18.58
N GLN A 24 -22.80 22.23 -19.11
CA GLN A 24 -23.67 21.08 -19.09
C GLN A 24 -23.04 20.08 -20.03
N LEU A 25 -22.42 19.05 -19.43
CA LEU A 25 -21.96 17.89 -20.17
C LEU A 25 -23.20 17.23 -20.78
N THR A 26 -23.58 17.65 -21.98
CA THR A 26 -24.72 17.16 -22.74
C THR A 26 -24.30 16.07 -23.72
N GLY A 27 -23.32 15.28 -23.38
CA GLY A 27 -22.84 14.16 -24.21
C GLY A 27 -22.94 12.84 -23.49
N GLU A 28 -23.08 11.78 -24.26
CA GLU A 28 -22.83 10.43 -23.76
C GLU A 28 -21.42 10.38 -23.19
N SER A 29 -21.23 9.66 -22.08
CA SER A 29 -19.92 9.45 -21.49
C SER A 29 -18.96 8.93 -22.54
N ILE A 30 -17.78 9.55 -22.68
CA ILE A 30 -16.70 9.01 -23.53
C ILE A 30 -16.14 7.69 -22.95
N PHE A 31 -16.43 7.42 -21.68
CA PHE A 31 -16.18 6.12 -21.07
C PHE A 31 -17.31 5.19 -21.50
N ILE A 32 -17.05 4.37 -22.48
CA ILE A 32 -17.91 3.25 -22.83
C ILE A 32 -17.80 2.28 -21.64
N ASP A 33 -18.93 1.94 -21.03
CA ASP A 33 -18.97 0.83 -20.08
C ASP A 33 -18.36 -0.38 -20.79
N GLN A 34 -17.16 -0.76 -20.36
CA GLN A 34 -16.52 -1.93 -20.94
C GLN A 34 -17.39 -3.13 -20.58
N VAL A 35 -17.96 -3.76 -21.57
CA VAL A 35 -18.67 -5.02 -21.38
C VAL A 35 -17.64 -5.99 -20.80
N GLU A 36 -17.86 -6.42 -19.56
CA GLU A 36 -16.96 -7.38 -18.90
C GLU A 36 -16.86 -8.63 -19.78
N ASP A 37 -15.64 -9.00 -20.16
CA ASP A 37 -15.41 -10.25 -20.89
C ASP A 37 -15.54 -11.43 -19.92
N THR A 38 -16.75 -12.01 -19.88
CA THR A 38 -17.08 -13.17 -19.02
C THR A 38 -16.40 -14.47 -19.49
N THR A 39 -15.71 -14.44 -20.65
CA THR A 39 -15.05 -15.63 -21.23
C THR A 39 -13.61 -15.80 -20.78
N THR A 40 -13.04 -14.81 -20.11
CA THR A 40 -11.67 -14.90 -19.60
C THR A 40 -11.57 -15.96 -18.51
N TYR A 41 -10.53 -16.75 -18.52
CA TYR A 41 -10.29 -17.80 -17.52
C TYR A 41 -10.10 -17.24 -16.09
N THR A 42 -9.85 -15.93 -15.95
CA THR A 42 -9.72 -15.23 -14.66
C THR A 42 -11.04 -14.60 -14.19
N TYR A 43 -12.10 -14.59 -15.00
CA TYR A 43 -13.34 -13.87 -14.71
C TYR A 43 -13.91 -14.19 -13.32
N GLN A 44 -13.99 -15.46 -12.94
CA GLN A 44 -14.54 -15.87 -11.63
C GLN A 44 -13.68 -15.32 -10.48
N PHE A 45 -12.38 -15.34 -10.63
CA PHE A 45 -11.47 -14.80 -9.62
C PHE A 45 -11.54 -13.26 -9.56
N ASP A 46 -11.62 -12.61 -10.72
CA ASP A 46 -11.78 -11.15 -10.78
C ASP A 46 -13.09 -10.70 -10.08
N GLN A 47 -14.20 -11.43 -10.28
CA GLN A 47 -15.46 -11.17 -9.58
C GLN A 47 -15.38 -11.44 -8.08
N TRP A 48 -14.65 -12.49 -7.67
CA TRP A 48 -14.40 -12.77 -6.27
C TRP A 48 -13.59 -11.64 -5.60
N LEU A 49 -12.54 -11.14 -6.25
CA LEU A 49 -11.75 -10.02 -5.76
C LEU A 49 -12.59 -8.74 -5.63
N LYS A 50 -13.45 -8.46 -6.61
CA LYS A 50 -14.38 -7.33 -6.55
C LYS A 50 -15.27 -7.41 -5.32
N LYS A 51 -15.89 -8.56 -5.10
CA LYS A 51 -16.83 -8.79 -4.00
C LYS A 51 -16.18 -8.70 -2.61
N TYR A 52 -14.96 -9.23 -2.45
CA TYR A 52 -14.34 -9.38 -1.14
C TYR A 52 -13.26 -8.33 -0.82
N TYR A 53 -12.80 -7.57 -1.81
CA TYR A 53 -11.81 -6.51 -1.62
C TYR A 53 -12.30 -5.14 -2.06
N THR A 54 -12.82 -5.04 -3.29
CA THR A 54 -13.19 -3.73 -3.83
C THR A 54 -14.43 -3.16 -3.16
N GLU A 55 -15.49 -3.96 -3.05
CA GLU A 55 -16.76 -3.51 -2.49
C GLU A 55 -16.67 -3.18 -0.99
N PRO A 56 -16.10 -4.05 -0.11
CA PRO A 56 -16.05 -3.76 1.32
C PRO A 56 -14.94 -2.79 1.73
N TYR A 57 -13.76 -2.84 1.09
CA TYR A 57 -12.58 -2.10 1.56
C TYR A 57 -12.10 -1.00 0.60
N ASN A 58 -12.71 -0.89 -0.59
CA ASN A 58 -12.25 -0.02 -1.68
C ASN A 58 -10.77 -0.29 -2.03
N VAL A 59 -10.41 -1.57 -2.11
CA VAL A 59 -9.05 -2.06 -2.38
C VAL A 59 -9.02 -2.72 -3.75
N GLU A 60 -8.05 -2.32 -4.56
CA GLU A 60 -7.68 -3.03 -5.77
C GLU A 60 -6.66 -4.13 -5.43
N PHE A 61 -7.05 -5.39 -5.58
CA PHE A 61 -6.13 -6.52 -5.43
C PHE A 61 -5.57 -6.88 -6.80
N ARG A 62 -4.33 -6.47 -7.07
CA ARG A 62 -3.68 -6.56 -8.37
C ARG A 62 -2.73 -7.75 -8.41
N TYR A 63 -3.02 -8.71 -9.27
CA TYR A 63 -2.17 -9.89 -9.51
C TYR A 63 -1.66 -9.96 -10.95
N LYS A 64 -2.32 -9.26 -11.88
CA LYS A 64 -1.85 -9.10 -13.27
C LYS A 64 -0.69 -8.12 -13.26
N LEU A 65 0.45 -8.54 -13.83
CA LEU A 65 1.62 -7.67 -13.91
C LEU A 65 1.33 -6.53 -14.87
N ASP A 66 1.57 -5.33 -14.40
CA ASP A 66 1.54 -4.10 -15.19
C ASP A 66 2.96 -3.52 -15.20
N ASP A 67 3.59 -3.52 -16.38
CA ASP A 67 4.97 -3.05 -16.53
C ASP A 67 5.11 -1.57 -16.15
N ASN A 68 4.04 -0.77 -16.30
CA ASN A 68 4.05 0.64 -15.92
C ASN A 68 3.91 0.85 -14.40
N ALA A 69 3.42 -0.17 -13.68
CA ALA A 69 3.23 -0.11 -12.23
C ALA A 69 4.37 -0.77 -11.45
N THR A 70 5.41 -1.23 -12.13
CA THR A 70 6.60 -1.82 -11.53
C THR A 70 7.82 -0.93 -11.74
N ASP A 71 8.77 -0.99 -10.81
CA ASP A 71 10.03 -0.23 -10.92
C ASP A 71 10.82 -0.72 -12.15
N PRO A 72 11.10 0.15 -13.14
CA PRO A 72 11.76 -0.23 -14.39
C PRO A 72 13.20 -0.73 -14.21
N ASN A 73 13.79 -0.54 -13.04
CA ASN A 73 15.13 -1.03 -12.73
C ASN A 73 15.17 -2.54 -12.43
N TYR A 74 14.00 -3.18 -12.26
CA TYR A 74 13.91 -4.59 -11.90
C TYR A 74 13.13 -5.37 -12.96
N ASN A 75 13.69 -6.52 -13.34
CA ASN A 75 12.96 -7.51 -14.14
C ASN A 75 12.19 -8.43 -13.19
N VAL A 76 10.87 -8.39 -13.26
CA VAL A 76 10.00 -9.18 -12.40
C VAL A 76 9.12 -10.13 -13.23
N VAL A 77 8.63 -11.17 -12.58
CA VAL A 77 7.70 -12.16 -13.19
C VAL A 77 6.33 -12.03 -12.55
N PRO A 78 5.25 -12.20 -13.32
CA PRO A 78 3.91 -12.20 -12.77
C PRO A 78 3.72 -13.34 -11.77
N VAL A 79 2.82 -13.13 -10.82
CA VAL A 79 2.36 -14.21 -9.93
C VAL A 79 1.51 -15.20 -10.74
N SER A 80 1.61 -16.48 -10.43
CA SER A 80 0.71 -17.49 -11.00
C SER A 80 -0.69 -17.32 -10.42
N ILE A 81 -1.72 -17.62 -11.21
CA ILE A 81 -3.12 -17.42 -10.78
C ILE A 81 -3.45 -18.23 -9.54
N GLY A 82 -3.00 -19.50 -9.48
CA GLY A 82 -3.23 -20.32 -8.29
C GLY A 82 -2.60 -19.74 -7.02
N MET A 83 -1.40 -19.16 -7.12
CA MET A 83 -0.78 -18.47 -5.99
C MET A 83 -1.49 -17.16 -5.66
N ALA A 84 -1.95 -16.41 -6.67
CA ALA A 84 -2.69 -15.18 -6.46
C ALA A 84 -4.02 -15.44 -5.74
N ASP A 85 -4.75 -16.47 -6.17
CA ASP A 85 -6.00 -16.90 -5.52
C ASP A 85 -5.75 -17.31 -4.06
N THR A 86 -4.76 -18.15 -3.82
CA THR A 86 -4.40 -18.56 -2.45
C THR A 86 -4.01 -17.36 -1.58
N MET A 87 -3.19 -16.47 -2.10
CA MET A 87 -2.75 -15.28 -1.38
C MET A 87 -3.91 -14.33 -1.06
N ALA A 88 -4.85 -14.17 -2.00
CA ALA A 88 -6.04 -13.36 -1.76
C ALA A 88 -6.89 -13.94 -0.63
N HIS A 89 -7.10 -15.26 -0.59
CA HIS A 89 -7.84 -15.90 0.49
C HIS A 89 -7.09 -15.82 1.84
N LEU A 90 -5.77 -16.02 1.85
CA LEU A 90 -4.97 -15.90 3.07
C LEU A 90 -4.98 -14.48 3.63
N ALA A 91 -4.78 -13.48 2.79
CA ALA A 91 -4.80 -12.09 3.22
C ALA A 91 -6.18 -11.68 3.74
N LEU A 92 -7.26 -12.10 3.08
CA LEU A 92 -8.61 -11.83 3.55
C LEU A 92 -8.83 -12.42 4.95
N TYR A 93 -8.61 -13.72 5.10
CA TYR A 93 -8.93 -14.46 6.33
C TYR A 93 -7.98 -14.13 7.50
N LEU A 94 -6.68 -13.99 7.24
CA LEU A 94 -5.67 -13.87 8.30
C LEU A 94 -5.23 -12.42 8.57
N TRP A 95 -5.66 -11.47 7.75
CA TRP A 95 -5.31 -10.07 7.94
C TRP A 95 -6.55 -9.17 7.95
N TYR A 96 -7.39 -9.13 6.90
CA TYR A 96 -8.57 -8.26 6.84
C TYR A 96 -9.61 -8.62 7.90
N ASP A 97 -10.03 -9.89 7.96
CA ASP A 97 -11.02 -10.36 8.95
C ASP A 97 -10.53 -10.18 10.39
N VAL A 98 -9.22 -10.28 10.63
CA VAL A 98 -8.62 -10.07 11.96
C VAL A 98 -8.75 -8.60 12.36
N TYR A 99 -8.40 -7.66 11.47
CA TYR A 99 -8.56 -6.23 11.76
C TYR A 99 -10.03 -5.87 11.96
N ASP A 100 -10.94 -6.34 11.13
CA ASP A 100 -12.37 -6.12 11.28
C ASP A 100 -12.90 -6.62 12.64
N SER A 101 -12.42 -7.77 13.09
CA SER A 101 -12.85 -8.35 14.36
C SER A 101 -12.30 -7.62 15.59
N VAL A 102 -11.10 -7.04 15.50
CA VAL A 102 -10.40 -6.42 16.63
C VAL A 102 -10.62 -4.92 16.71
N VAL A 103 -10.59 -4.22 15.56
CA VAL A 103 -10.64 -2.76 15.50
C VAL A 103 -11.97 -2.27 14.97
N GLY A 104 -12.66 -3.09 14.20
CA GLY A 104 -13.95 -2.78 13.57
C GLY A 104 -13.86 -2.60 12.05
N PRO A 105 -14.99 -2.81 11.34
CA PRO A 105 -15.02 -2.91 9.87
C PRO A 105 -14.76 -1.57 9.15
N GLU A 106 -14.84 -0.44 9.84
CA GLU A 106 -14.58 0.88 9.26
C GLU A 106 -13.08 1.23 9.21
N PHE A 107 -12.25 0.48 9.95
CA PHE A 107 -10.84 0.84 10.14
C PHE A 107 -10.02 0.67 8.86
N LEU A 108 -10.10 -0.48 8.20
CA LEU A 108 -9.34 -0.73 6.97
C LEU A 108 -9.87 0.07 5.75
N PRO A 109 -11.18 0.28 5.57
CA PRO A 109 -11.68 1.22 4.58
C PRO A 109 -11.14 2.64 4.73
N GLU A 110 -10.92 3.11 5.95
CA GLU A 110 -10.39 4.45 6.23
C GLU A 110 -8.86 4.50 6.11
N TYR A 111 -8.15 3.62 6.81
CA TYR A 111 -6.69 3.69 6.99
C TYR A 111 -5.90 2.65 6.20
N GLY A 112 -6.55 1.62 5.67
CA GLY A 112 -5.89 0.52 4.97
C GLY A 112 -5.33 0.91 3.60
N PRO A 113 -4.50 0.02 3.03
CA PRO A 113 -4.00 0.19 1.69
C PRO A 113 -5.17 0.28 0.70
N LYS A 114 -5.01 1.06 -0.37
CA LYS A 114 -5.99 1.10 -1.47
C LYS A 114 -5.62 0.16 -2.61
N MET A 115 -4.40 -0.37 -2.57
CA MET A 115 -3.93 -1.36 -3.53
C MET A 115 -3.03 -2.38 -2.85
N ILE A 116 -3.27 -3.66 -3.14
CA ILE A 116 -2.33 -4.75 -2.89
C ILE A 116 -1.88 -5.29 -4.23
N GLN A 117 -0.58 -5.29 -4.48
CA GLN A 117 0.01 -5.83 -5.69
C GLN A 117 0.83 -7.08 -5.38
N LEU A 118 0.60 -8.15 -6.13
CA LEU A 118 1.38 -9.37 -6.04
C LEU A 118 2.37 -9.48 -7.20
N ILE A 119 3.62 -9.79 -6.89
CA ILE A 119 4.68 -10.06 -7.86
C ILE A 119 5.25 -11.45 -7.60
N GLY A 120 5.40 -12.25 -8.66
CA GLY A 120 5.80 -13.64 -8.55
C GLY A 120 7.28 -13.85 -8.18
N SER A 121 8.16 -12.93 -8.59
CA SER A 121 9.61 -12.97 -8.30
C SER A 121 10.00 -11.99 -7.19
N SER A 122 11.22 -12.13 -6.68
CA SER A 122 11.88 -11.12 -5.85
C SER A 122 12.41 -9.96 -6.69
N MET A 123 12.65 -8.84 -6.01
CA MET A 123 13.49 -7.74 -6.48
C MET A 123 14.81 -7.80 -5.73
N HIS A 124 15.89 -7.99 -6.47
CA HIS A 124 17.23 -8.03 -5.91
C HIS A 124 17.93 -6.69 -6.13
N ASP A 125 18.35 -6.06 -5.03
CA ASP A 125 19.15 -4.84 -5.11
C ASP A 125 20.61 -5.20 -5.43
N PRO A 126 21.12 -4.87 -6.61
CA PRO A 126 22.48 -5.23 -7.01
C PRO A 126 23.56 -4.44 -6.26
N VAL A 127 23.20 -3.31 -5.62
CA VAL A 127 24.12 -2.46 -4.89
C VAL A 127 24.26 -2.90 -3.44
N GLN A 128 23.14 -3.21 -2.79
CA GLN A 128 23.12 -3.63 -1.39
C GLN A 128 23.23 -5.13 -1.20
N GLY A 129 23.01 -5.92 -2.26
CA GLY A 129 23.00 -7.38 -2.19
C GLY A 129 21.79 -7.94 -1.43
N THR A 130 20.78 -7.13 -1.17
CA THR A 130 19.58 -7.48 -0.42
C THR A 130 18.42 -7.88 -1.33
N GLU A 131 17.58 -8.76 -0.85
CA GLU A 131 16.29 -9.10 -1.47
C GLU A 131 15.18 -8.30 -0.77
N LYS A 132 14.36 -7.59 -1.54
CA LYS A 132 13.14 -7.00 -1.02
C LYS A 132 12.06 -8.07 -0.91
N LEU A 133 11.34 -8.10 0.21
CA LEU A 133 10.19 -8.99 0.45
C LEU A 133 8.86 -8.30 0.13
N GLY A 134 8.83 -6.98 0.29
CA GLY A 134 7.71 -6.11 -0.02
C GLY A 134 8.15 -4.66 0.03
N TYR A 135 7.24 -3.78 -0.28
CA TYR A 135 7.41 -2.33 -0.09
C TYR A 135 6.06 -1.61 -0.18
N ALA A 136 5.97 -0.48 0.52
CA ALA A 136 4.83 0.43 0.41
C ALA A 136 5.19 1.63 -0.47
N GLU A 137 4.24 2.05 -1.30
CA GLU A 137 4.41 3.21 -2.18
C GLU A 137 3.29 4.24 -1.96
N GLY A 138 3.70 5.48 -1.83
CA GLY A 138 2.78 6.62 -1.80
C GLY A 138 1.76 6.60 -0.65
N GLY A 139 1.99 5.79 0.39
CA GLY A 139 1.05 5.64 1.51
C GLY A 139 -0.29 4.97 1.17
N ILE A 140 -0.37 4.30 0.03
CA ILE A 140 -1.64 3.69 -0.44
C ILE A 140 -1.47 2.28 -1.01
N LYS A 141 -0.26 1.88 -1.40
CA LYS A 141 -0.02 0.59 -2.07
C LYS A 141 0.94 -0.27 -1.26
N ILE A 142 0.60 -1.55 -1.09
CA ILE A 142 1.49 -2.60 -0.60
C ILE A 142 1.82 -3.53 -1.76
N THR A 143 3.10 -3.73 -2.04
CA THR A 143 3.57 -4.71 -3.02
C THR A 143 4.22 -5.89 -2.29
N ILE A 144 3.73 -7.10 -2.54
CA ILE A 144 4.27 -8.34 -1.99
C ILE A 144 5.04 -9.05 -3.10
N LEU A 145 6.29 -9.36 -2.82
CA LEU A 145 7.23 -9.97 -3.76
C LEU A 145 7.42 -11.45 -3.48
N LYS A 146 8.04 -12.17 -4.44
CA LYS A 146 8.44 -13.57 -4.31
C LYS A 146 7.28 -14.57 -4.11
N VAL A 147 6.06 -14.16 -4.46
CA VAL A 147 4.84 -14.93 -4.17
C VAL A 147 4.88 -16.35 -4.76
N ASN A 148 5.45 -16.54 -5.97
CA ASN A 148 5.53 -17.87 -6.59
C ASN A 148 6.44 -18.88 -5.87
N LYS A 149 7.28 -18.40 -4.95
CA LYS A 149 8.20 -19.26 -4.18
C LYS A 149 7.80 -19.43 -2.73
N MET A 150 6.65 -18.88 -2.31
CA MET A 150 6.17 -19.02 -0.94
C MET A 150 5.79 -20.46 -0.62
N GLN A 151 6.19 -20.90 0.58
CA GLN A 151 5.90 -22.24 1.09
C GLN A 151 4.64 -22.18 1.97
N LEU A 152 3.49 -22.42 1.35
CA LEU A 152 2.17 -22.29 2.00
C LEU A 152 1.92 -23.27 3.16
N ASN A 153 2.71 -24.32 3.27
CA ASN A 153 2.67 -25.30 4.35
C ASN A 153 3.68 -25.03 5.47
N ASN A 154 4.41 -23.93 5.41
CA ASN A 154 5.40 -23.52 6.38
C ASN A 154 4.95 -22.21 7.07
N ILE A 155 4.56 -22.29 8.33
CA ILE A 155 4.06 -21.14 9.10
C ILE A 155 5.12 -20.05 9.24
N ASP A 156 6.38 -20.41 9.47
CA ASP A 156 7.46 -19.45 9.63
C ASP A 156 7.69 -18.67 8.32
N ASN A 157 7.59 -19.38 7.17
CA ASN A 157 7.68 -18.74 5.86
C ASN A 157 6.51 -17.80 5.59
N LEU A 158 5.28 -18.20 5.94
CA LEU A 158 4.11 -17.34 5.83
C LEU A 158 4.21 -16.11 6.73
N ASN A 159 4.67 -16.28 7.96
CA ASN A 159 4.88 -15.16 8.87
C ASN A 159 5.90 -14.17 8.32
N GLU A 160 7.07 -14.65 7.89
CA GLU A 160 8.14 -13.79 7.41
C GLU A 160 7.77 -13.04 6.14
N TYR A 161 7.25 -13.77 5.13
CA TYR A 161 7.07 -13.22 3.78
C TYR A 161 5.71 -12.59 3.52
N ILE A 162 4.70 -12.86 4.38
CA ILE A 162 3.35 -12.34 4.20
C ILE A 162 2.94 -11.48 5.39
N PHE A 163 2.70 -12.11 6.53
CA PHE A 163 2.03 -11.41 7.63
C PHE A 163 2.90 -10.30 8.21
N LYS A 164 4.14 -10.59 8.55
CA LYS A 164 5.07 -9.58 9.02
C LYS A 164 5.25 -8.47 7.98
N THR A 165 5.46 -8.84 6.71
CA THR A 165 5.59 -7.87 5.61
C THR A 165 4.34 -7.02 5.47
N MET A 166 3.15 -7.60 5.49
CA MET A 166 1.90 -6.82 5.40
C MET A 166 1.71 -5.86 6.57
N HIS A 167 2.00 -6.30 7.81
CA HIS A 167 1.92 -5.43 8.98
C HIS A 167 2.96 -4.31 8.93
N HIS A 168 4.18 -4.63 8.51
CA HIS A 168 5.27 -3.68 8.33
C HIS A 168 4.90 -2.57 7.34
N GLU A 169 4.48 -2.95 6.14
CA GLU A 169 4.11 -1.98 5.09
C GLU A 169 2.84 -1.20 5.45
N PHE A 170 1.90 -1.84 6.12
CA PHE A 170 0.72 -1.16 6.63
C PHE A 170 1.07 -0.15 7.73
N ALA A 171 2.00 -0.48 8.61
CA ALA A 171 2.48 0.46 9.62
C ALA A 171 3.13 1.70 9.00
N HIS A 172 3.84 1.57 7.87
CA HIS A 172 4.31 2.71 7.09
C HIS A 172 3.17 3.57 6.55
N ILE A 173 2.10 2.95 6.05
CA ILE A 173 0.90 3.68 5.58
C ILE A 173 0.23 4.43 6.74
N LEU A 174 0.04 3.78 7.88
CA LEU A 174 -0.53 4.39 9.07
C LEU A 174 0.32 5.57 9.57
N HIS A 175 1.63 5.38 9.63
CA HIS A 175 2.57 6.40 10.08
C HIS A 175 2.55 7.65 9.17
N GLN A 176 2.34 7.52 7.88
CA GLN A 176 2.20 8.65 6.97
C GLN A 176 0.93 9.47 7.23
N GLN A 177 -0.12 8.85 7.76
CA GLN A 177 -1.38 9.51 8.11
C GLN A 177 -1.38 10.01 9.56
N LYS A 178 -0.80 9.24 10.47
CA LYS A 178 -0.70 9.53 11.91
C LYS A 178 0.73 9.26 12.36
N ASN A 179 1.53 10.31 12.45
CA ASN A 179 2.91 10.18 12.87
C ASN A 179 3.02 9.62 14.30
N TYR A 180 4.03 8.79 14.56
CA TYR A 180 4.34 8.33 15.91
C TYR A 180 4.82 9.48 16.81
N PRO A 181 4.71 9.36 18.15
CA PRO A 181 5.19 10.37 19.07
C PRO A 181 6.68 10.65 18.85
N THR A 182 7.07 11.93 18.91
CA THR A 182 8.48 12.36 18.73
C THR A 182 9.40 11.74 19.80
N GLU A 183 8.83 11.38 20.96
CA GLU A 183 9.52 10.72 22.08
C GLU A 183 10.02 9.33 21.67
N PHE A 184 9.35 8.63 20.76
CA PHE A 184 9.80 7.31 20.29
C PHE A 184 11.22 7.38 19.71
N ALA A 185 11.47 8.34 18.82
CA ALA A 185 12.78 8.54 18.20
C ALA A 185 13.87 8.93 19.22
N GLN A 186 13.50 9.31 20.45
CA GLN A 186 14.42 9.70 21.51
C GLN A 186 14.78 8.54 22.45
N ILE A 187 14.13 7.37 22.30
CA ILE A 187 14.38 6.20 23.18
C ILE A 187 15.79 5.64 22.91
N THR A 188 16.15 5.47 21.63
CA THR A 188 17.41 4.83 21.21
C THR A 188 18.17 5.63 20.15
N PRO A 189 18.27 6.98 20.23
CA PRO A 189 18.75 7.82 19.13
C PRO A 189 20.20 7.56 18.73
N ALA A 190 21.03 7.09 19.66
CA ALA A 190 22.45 6.81 19.44
C ALA A 190 22.72 5.42 18.86
N ASN A 191 21.68 4.57 18.76
CA ASN A 191 21.82 3.14 18.45
C ASN A 191 21.44 2.79 17.02
N TYR A 192 20.87 3.74 16.28
CA TYR A 192 20.53 3.54 14.88
C TYR A 192 21.76 3.61 13.97
N ASP A 193 21.87 2.67 13.03
CA ASP A 193 22.93 2.65 12.01
C ASP A 193 22.36 2.18 10.65
N PRO A 194 22.09 3.13 9.75
CA PRO A 194 21.52 2.82 8.44
C PRO A 194 22.38 1.96 7.53
N ILE A 195 23.67 1.83 7.85
CA ILE A 195 24.63 1.10 7.00
C ILE A 195 24.92 -0.30 7.58
N LYS A 196 25.17 -0.40 8.89
CA LYS A 196 25.67 -1.62 9.53
C LYS A 196 24.60 -2.44 10.24
N TRP A 197 23.32 -2.07 10.15
CA TRP A 197 22.24 -2.85 10.76
C TRP A 197 22.22 -4.31 10.31
N GLN A 198 22.63 -4.60 9.07
CA GLN A 198 22.69 -5.95 8.49
C GLN A 198 23.73 -6.84 9.18
N GLU A 199 24.76 -6.26 9.76
CA GLU A 199 25.82 -6.98 10.48
C GLU A 199 25.39 -7.36 11.91
N ARG A 200 24.27 -6.78 12.41
CA ARG A 200 23.76 -7.01 13.75
C ARG A 200 22.91 -8.27 13.80
N SER A 201 23.10 -9.07 14.84
CA SER A 201 22.16 -10.11 15.21
C SER A 201 20.93 -9.51 15.92
N TYR A 202 19.82 -10.26 15.97
CA TYR A 202 18.64 -9.88 16.77
C TYR A 202 19.00 -9.59 18.22
N LYS A 203 19.90 -10.40 18.82
CA LYS A 203 20.33 -10.21 20.19
C LYS A 203 21.05 -8.89 20.42
N GLU A 204 21.91 -8.49 19.50
CA GLU A 204 22.60 -7.20 19.55
C GLU A 204 21.61 -6.04 19.40
N ALA A 205 20.65 -6.15 18.47
CA ALA A 205 19.61 -5.13 18.31
C ALA A 205 18.77 -4.97 19.58
N TRP A 206 18.38 -6.08 20.24
CA TRP A 206 17.66 -6.02 21.53
C TRP A 206 18.48 -5.39 22.65
N GLN A 207 19.78 -5.64 22.72
CA GLN A 207 20.67 -5.00 23.70
C GLN A 207 20.79 -3.49 23.45
N LEU A 208 20.58 -3.04 22.23
CA LEU A 208 20.53 -1.64 21.86
C LEU A 208 19.14 -1.00 22.06
N GLY A 209 18.12 -1.81 22.42
CA GLY A 209 16.76 -1.37 22.65
C GLY A 209 15.89 -1.33 21.39
N CYS A 210 16.34 -1.89 20.28
CA CYS A 210 15.58 -2.03 19.05
C CYS A 210 14.89 -3.40 18.99
N VAL A 211 13.71 -3.51 18.38
CA VAL A 211 12.93 -4.76 18.35
C VAL A 211 13.52 -5.79 17.40
N SER A 212 14.19 -5.35 16.34
CA SER A 212 14.86 -6.21 15.35
C SER A 212 16.16 -5.59 14.86
N ASN A 213 16.99 -6.39 14.17
CA ASN A 213 18.17 -5.85 13.51
C ASN A 213 17.79 -4.79 12.46
N TYR A 214 16.73 -5.01 11.69
CA TYR A 214 16.25 -4.04 10.71
C TYR A 214 15.70 -2.77 11.39
N GLY A 215 14.96 -2.90 12.49
CA GLY A 215 14.54 -1.77 13.31
C GLY A 215 15.72 -0.91 13.81
N SER A 216 16.89 -1.51 13.99
CA SER A 216 18.10 -0.75 14.36
C SER A 216 18.72 0.08 13.23
N SER A 217 18.12 0.14 12.04
CA SER A 217 18.55 0.98 10.94
C SER A 217 18.18 2.46 11.15
N GLU A 218 16.94 2.74 11.50
CA GLU A 218 16.42 4.08 11.80
C GLU A 218 15.15 4.04 12.66
N ALA A 219 14.81 5.15 13.31
CA ALA A 219 13.67 5.21 14.23
C ALA A 219 12.34 4.87 13.58
N ARG A 220 12.16 5.22 12.30
CA ARG A 220 10.94 4.92 11.55
C ARG A 220 10.79 3.42 11.33
N GLU A 221 11.85 2.73 10.95
CA GLU A 221 11.84 1.28 10.77
C GLU A 221 11.66 0.55 12.11
N ASP A 222 12.25 1.07 13.19
CA ASP A 222 12.07 0.48 14.52
C ASP A 222 10.60 0.57 14.99
N PHE A 223 9.95 1.71 14.76
CA PHE A 223 8.53 1.88 15.08
C PHE A 223 7.66 0.89 14.29
N VAL A 224 7.90 0.76 13.01
CA VAL A 224 7.16 -0.14 12.12
C VAL A 224 7.40 -1.61 12.50
N GLU A 225 8.65 -1.96 12.82
CA GLU A 225 9.02 -3.29 13.29
C GLU A 225 8.37 -3.64 14.65
N VAL A 226 8.16 -2.67 15.55
CA VAL A 226 7.40 -2.88 16.79
C VAL A 226 5.95 -3.28 16.52
N ILE A 227 5.34 -2.76 15.47
CA ILE A 227 3.96 -3.12 15.08
C ILE A 227 3.93 -4.49 14.40
N ALA A 228 4.98 -4.81 13.61
CA ALA A 228 5.02 -6.00 12.78
C ALA A 228 5.48 -7.28 13.51
N ASN A 229 6.15 -7.17 14.68
CA ASN A 229 6.65 -8.29 15.46
C ASN A 229 5.80 -8.57 16.70
#